data_38d4589c11961921e4cbf714f0408809
#
_entry.id   38d4589c11961921e4cbf714f0408809
#
_cell.length_a   1.000
_cell.length_b   1.000
_cell.length_c   1.000
_cell.angle_alpha   90.00
_cell.angle_beta   90.00
_cell.angle_gamma   90.00
#
_symmetry.space_group_name_H-M   'P 1'
#
loop_
_entity.id
_entity.type
_entity.pdbx_description
1 polymer ?
#
loop_
_entity_poly.entity_id
_entity_poly.type
_entity_poly.pdbx_seq_one_letter_code
_entity_poly.pdbx_strand_id
1 'polypeptide(L)' 'MIKPSLKGLTKIGKTSFGLVLPKKILEKLNIKDNDVVIIYEKDEQIIIKKYKGENFL' A
#
# COMPACT_ATOMS: atom_id res chain seq x y z
N MET A 1 -11.03 0.11 -14.70
CA MET A 1 -10.98 0.25 -13.24
C MET A 1 -10.84 -1.10 -12.58
N ILE A 2 -9.98 -1.22 -11.59
CA ILE A 2 -9.78 -2.45 -10.85
C ILE A 2 -10.83 -2.54 -9.75
N LYS A 3 -11.45 -3.70 -9.62
CA LYS A 3 -12.45 -3.91 -8.57
C LYS A 3 -11.77 -3.87 -7.20
N PRO A 4 -12.47 -3.36 -6.18
CA PRO A 4 -11.92 -3.40 -4.83
C PRO A 4 -11.69 -4.83 -4.37
N SER A 5 -10.70 -5.02 -3.53
CA SER A 5 -10.39 -6.31 -2.94
C SER A 5 -10.61 -6.23 -1.43
N LEU A 6 -11.15 -7.31 -0.87
CA LEU A 6 -11.27 -7.43 0.58
C LEU A 6 -10.12 -8.29 1.08
N LYS A 7 -9.35 -7.77 2.00
CA LYS A 7 -8.19 -8.46 2.54
C LYS A 7 -8.18 -8.38 4.05
N GLY A 8 -7.84 -9.47 4.69
CA GLY A 8 -7.62 -9.43 6.11
C GLY A 8 -6.19 -9.01 6.41
N LEU A 9 -5.99 -8.48 7.60
CA LEU A 9 -4.65 -8.11 8.05
C LEU A 9 -4.01 -9.29 8.73
N THR A 10 -2.71 -9.45 8.51
CA THR A 10 -1.92 -10.50 9.15
C THR A 10 -1.06 -9.86 10.23
N LYS A 11 -1.12 -10.40 11.44
CA LYS A 11 -0.30 -9.88 12.52
C LYS A 11 1.16 -10.24 12.30
N ILE A 12 2.01 -9.23 12.38
CA ILE A 12 3.45 -9.40 12.23
C ILE A 12 4.10 -8.85 13.49
N GLY A 13 4.68 -9.73 14.29
CA GLY A 13 5.25 -9.30 15.56
C GLY A 13 4.17 -8.96 16.56
N LYS A 14 4.51 -8.18 17.56
CA LYS A 14 3.60 -7.89 18.66
C LYS A 14 2.62 -6.77 18.39
N THR A 15 3.04 -5.79 17.62
CA THR A 15 2.25 -4.57 17.43
C THR A 15 2.03 -4.19 15.97
N SER A 16 2.53 -4.99 15.05
CA SER A 16 2.45 -4.66 13.64
C SER A 16 1.53 -5.61 12.89
N PHE A 17 0.93 -5.10 11.83
CA PHE A 17 0.08 -5.89 10.95
C PHE A 17 0.55 -5.71 9.51
N GLY A 18 0.39 -6.74 8.72
CA GLY A 18 0.76 -6.71 7.33
C GLY A 18 -0.45 -6.86 6.42
N LEU A 19 -0.29 -6.40 5.21
CA LEU A 19 -1.33 -6.49 4.20
C LEU A 19 -0.70 -6.89 2.89
N VAL A 20 -1.25 -7.94 2.27
CA VAL A 20 -0.78 -8.37 0.95
C VAL A 20 -1.55 -7.58 -0.10
N LEU A 21 -0.81 -6.86 -0.93
CA LEU A 21 -1.43 -6.05 -1.98
C LEU A 21 -1.61 -6.90 -3.23
N PRO A 22 -2.78 -6.82 -3.88
CA PRO A 22 -3.01 -7.58 -5.11
C PRO A 22 -2.06 -7.17 -6.22
N LYS A 23 -1.59 -8.17 -6.96
CA LYS A 23 -0.64 -7.93 -8.04
C LYS A 23 -1.20 -6.98 -9.08
N LYS A 24 -2.48 -7.07 -9.39
CA LYS A 24 -3.09 -6.20 -10.38
C LYS A 24 -3.02 -4.74 -9.98
N ILE A 25 -3.19 -4.45 -8.70
CA ILE A 25 -3.10 -3.08 -8.22
C ILE A 25 -1.67 -2.58 -8.33
N LEU A 26 -0.71 -3.43 -7.99
CA LEU A 26 0.69 -3.05 -8.10
C LEU A 26 1.09 -2.76 -9.55
N GLU A 27 0.60 -3.58 -10.47
CA GLU A 27 0.87 -3.36 -11.89
C GLU A 27 0.22 -2.06 -12.40
N LYS A 28 -0.99 -1.81 -11.94
CA LYS A 28 -1.70 -0.61 -12.35
C LYS A 28 -0.98 0.66 -11.89
N LEU A 29 -0.38 0.62 -10.71
CA LEU A 29 0.36 1.74 -10.17
C LEU A 29 1.83 1.72 -10.55
N ASN A 30 2.25 0.70 -11.31
CA ASN A 30 3.63 0.57 -11.73
C ASN A 30 4.57 0.47 -10.54
N ILE A 31 4.16 -0.28 -9.52
CA ILE A 31 4.97 -0.55 -8.33
C ILE A 31 5.67 -1.88 -8.52
N LYS A 32 6.98 -1.87 -8.41
CA LYS A 32 7.80 -3.05 -8.63
C LYS A 32 8.53 -3.44 -7.35
N ASP A 33 9.19 -4.58 -7.41
CA ASP A 33 10.01 -5.06 -6.32
C ASP A 33 11.04 -3.99 -5.94
N ASN A 34 11.23 -3.80 -4.65
CA ASN A 34 12.18 -2.82 -4.11
C ASN A 34 11.74 -1.37 -4.28
N ASP A 35 10.54 -1.13 -4.77
CA ASP A 35 10.03 0.23 -4.78
C ASP A 35 9.62 0.65 -3.37
N VAL A 36 9.69 1.94 -3.12
CA VAL A 36 9.30 2.50 -1.84
C VAL A 36 7.91 3.10 -1.97
N VAL A 37 7.09 2.90 -0.95
CA VAL A 37 5.75 3.47 -0.92
C VAL A 37 5.61 4.36 0.29
N ILE A 38 4.69 5.31 0.19
CA ILE A 38 4.35 6.21 1.28
C ILE A 38 3.02 5.77 1.85
N ILE A 39 2.96 5.61 3.16
CA ILE A 39 1.73 5.20 3.84
C ILE A 39 1.36 6.27 4.85
N TYR A 40 0.12 6.75 4.79
CA TYR A 40 -0.34 7.73 5.75
C TYR A 40 -1.85 7.59 5.96
N GLU A 41 -2.33 8.24 6.99
CA GLU A 41 -3.73 8.22 7.35
C GLU A 41 -4.38 9.55 6.99
N LYS A 42 -5.59 9.48 6.44
CA LYS A 42 -6.35 10.68 6.10
C LYS A 42 -7.83 10.33 6.12
N ASP A 43 -8.61 11.10 6.88
CA ASP A 43 -10.07 10.96 6.92
C ASP A 43 -10.49 9.52 7.20
N GLU A 44 -9.86 8.91 8.18
CA GLU A 44 -10.14 7.52 8.59
C GLU A 44 -9.85 6.52 7.49
N GLN A 45 -8.94 6.86 6.59
CA GLN A 45 -8.51 5.98 5.52
C GLN A 45 -7.00 5.76 5.61
N ILE A 46 -6.59 4.60 5.14
CA ILE A 46 -5.16 4.33 4.97
C ILE A 46 -4.83 4.56 3.51
N ILE A 47 -3.89 5.46 3.23
CA ILE A 47 -3.52 5.80 1.88
C ILE A 47 -2.11 5.31 1.61
N ILE A 48 -1.95 4.58 0.53
CA ILE A 48 -0.66 4.06 0.10
C ILE A 48 -0.37 4.61 -1.29
N LYS A 49 0.76 5.27 -1.43
CA LYS A 49 1.16 5.85 -2.72
C LYS A 49 2.56 5.41 -3.06
N LYS A 50 2.85 5.34 -4.35
CA LYS A 50 4.20 5.08 -4.79
C LYS A 50 5.07 6.31 -4.49
N TYR A 51 6.23 6.08 -3.88
CA TYR A 51 7.17 7.16 -3.62
C TYR A 51 8.02 7.39 -4.85
N LYS A 52 8.05 8.63 -5.32
CA LYS A 52 8.77 8.96 -6.54
C LYS A 52 10.12 9.60 -6.29
N GLY A 53 10.56 9.62 -5.05
CA GLY A 53 11.88 10.13 -4.74
C GLY A 53 11.98 11.65 -4.65
N GLU A 54 10.86 12.33 -4.80
CA GLU A 54 10.83 13.78 -4.73
C GLU A 54 10.09 14.21 -3.47
N ASN A 55 9.64 15.45 -3.45
CA ASN A 55 8.89 15.87 -2.30
C ASN A 55 7.56 15.11 -2.28
N PHE A 56 7.21 14.59 -1.15
CA PHE A 56 5.97 13.84 -0.98
C PHE A 56 5.10 14.48 0.10
N LEU A 57 5.43 15.64 0.52
CA LEU A 57 4.66 16.38 1.52
C LEU A 57 3.92 17.52 0.88
#